data_4f1b727c39ca314dd82a8eec3dab7d18
#
_entry.id   4f1b727c39ca314dd82a8eec3dab7d18
#
_cell.length_a   1.000
_cell.length_b   1.000
_cell.length_c   1.000
_cell.angle_alpha   90.00
_cell.angle_beta   90.00
_cell.angle_gamma   90.00
#
_symmetry.space_group_name_H-M   'P 1'
#
loop_
_entity.id
_entity.type
_entity.pdbx_description
1 polymer ?
#
loop_
_entity_poly.entity_id
_entity_poly.type
_entity_poly.pdbx_seq_one_letter_code
_entity_poly.pdbx_strand_id
1 'polypeptide(L)'
;LKTIYRQIKPDSGNIYLDGRPLEQVSIKKAAQKIAVVTQFNHLQFDCTVQEIVMLGRTPHLSLFQKESEKDYALVRHALSQVDMLDKRERTYLSLSGGEKQRVLLARALAQQPSLLLLDEPTNHLDIKYQLDMLRIVKDLNINVLAVLHDIQLACQYSDYLYLMKGGEIAYQGAPKEAITHDSLQAVYGIQSKVI
;
A
#
# COMPACT_ATOMS: atom_id res chain seq x y z
N LEU A 1 9.87 2.93 4.74
CA LEU A 1 9.34 2.52 3.44
C LEU A 1 10.08 3.17 2.26
N LYS A 2 10.39 4.46 2.29
CA LYS A 2 10.97 5.24 1.17
C LYS A 2 12.24 4.63 0.58
N THR A 3 13.05 3.93 1.35
CA THR A 3 14.22 3.17 0.88
C THR A 3 13.83 1.93 0.08
N ILE A 4 12.75 1.23 0.46
CA ILE A 4 12.28 0.01 -0.21
C ILE A 4 11.78 0.31 -1.62
N TYR A 5 11.01 1.41 -1.80
CA TYR A 5 10.57 1.82 -3.13
C TYR A 5 11.52 2.82 -3.83
N ARG A 6 12.76 2.94 -3.29
CA ARG A 6 13.90 3.63 -3.92
C ARG A 6 13.69 5.13 -4.13
N GLN A 7 12.85 5.78 -3.33
CA GLN A 7 12.72 7.24 -3.31
C GLN A 7 13.94 7.89 -2.67
N ILE A 8 14.52 7.23 -1.65
CA ILE A 8 15.76 7.63 -1.01
C ILE A 8 16.74 6.45 -0.97
N LYS A 9 18.03 6.74 -0.99
CA LYS A 9 19.07 5.73 -0.81
C LYS A 9 19.29 5.48 0.68
N PRO A 10 19.47 4.21 1.14
CA PRO A 10 19.85 3.94 2.52
C PRO A 10 21.29 4.43 2.78
N ASP A 11 21.55 4.98 3.97
CA ASP A 11 22.88 5.42 4.39
C ASP A 11 23.81 4.21 4.64
N SER A 12 23.24 3.11 5.11
CA SER A 12 23.94 1.85 5.38
C SER A 12 23.01 0.64 5.25
N GLY A 13 23.59 -0.56 5.20
CA GLY A 13 22.85 -1.80 5.06
C GLY A 13 22.38 -2.08 3.64
N ASN A 14 21.73 -3.22 3.44
CA ASN A 14 21.26 -3.70 2.14
C ASN A 14 19.79 -4.12 2.22
N ILE A 15 19.05 -3.87 1.15
CA ILE A 15 17.69 -4.36 0.95
C ILE A 15 17.74 -5.43 -0.13
N TYR A 16 17.09 -6.56 0.10
CA TYR A 16 17.06 -7.68 -0.85
C TYR A 16 15.64 -7.89 -1.36
N LEU A 17 15.51 -8.09 -2.66
CA LEU A 17 14.27 -8.49 -3.33
C LEU A 17 14.51 -9.85 -4.00
N ASP A 18 13.78 -10.87 -3.56
CA ASP A 18 13.96 -12.27 -4.01
C ASP A 18 15.43 -12.73 -3.93
N GLY A 19 16.10 -12.41 -2.82
CA GLY A 19 17.49 -12.79 -2.56
C GLY A 19 18.55 -11.99 -3.32
N ARG A 20 18.18 -11.00 -4.14
CA ARG A 20 19.11 -10.11 -4.86
C ARG A 20 19.14 -8.72 -4.22
N PRO A 21 20.31 -8.09 -4.07
CA PRO A 21 20.39 -6.70 -3.63
C PRO A 21 19.49 -5.81 -4.52
N LEU A 22 18.62 -5.04 -3.88
CA LEU A 22 17.61 -4.23 -4.58
C LEU A 22 18.26 -3.24 -5.57
N GLU A 23 19.42 -2.69 -5.25
CA GLU A 23 20.17 -1.78 -6.11
C GLU A 23 20.65 -2.42 -7.43
N GLN A 24 20.81 -3.76 -7.45
CA GLN A 24 21.16 -4.52 -8.66
C GLN A 24 19.93 -4.92 -9.50
N VAL A 25 18.73 -4.74 -8.97
CA VAL A 25 17.49 -4.98 -9.69
C VAL A 25 17.11 -3.73 -10.48
N SER A 26 16.82 -3.86 -11.78
CA SER A 26 16.37 -2.70 -12.57
C SER A 26 15.08 -2.10 -11.99
N ILE A 27 14.90 -0.77 -12.14
CA ILE A 27 13.69 -0.07 -11.67
C ILE A 27 12.42 -0.72 -12.21
N LYS A 28 12.40 -1.06 -13.49
CA LYS A 28 11.27 -1.72 -14.14
C LYS A 28 10.95 -3.08 -13.50
N LYS A 29 11.96 -3.92 -13.22
CA LYS A 29 11.78 -5.21 -12.55
C LYS A 29 11.32 -5.05 -11.10
N ALA A 30 11.87 -4.10 -10.37
CA ALA A 30 11.42 -3.80 -9.02
C ALA A 30 9.95 -3.34 -9.03
N ALA A 31 9.58 -2.44 -9.96
CA ALA A 31 8.22 -1.96 -10.13
C ALA A 31 7.23 -3.04 -10.62
N GLN A 32 7.66 -4.16 -11.18
CA GLN A 32 6.80 -5.31 -11.45
C GLN A 32 6.48 -6.15 -10.20
N LYS A 33 7.28 -5.99 -9.13
CA LYS A 33 7.18 -6.78 -7.90
C LYS A 33 6.65 -5.99 -6.71
N ILE A 34 6.99 -4.70 -6.64
CA ILE A 34 6.66 -3.80 -5.53
C ILE A 34 5.73 -2.72 -6.03
N ALA A 35 4.51 -2.69 -5.52
CA ALA A 35 3.60 -1.56 -5.72
C ALA A 35 3.53 -0.70 -4.45
N VAL A 36 3.26 0.59 -4.62
CA VAL A 36 3.23 1.56 -3.52
C VAL A 36 1.96 2.40 -3.60
N VAL A 37 1.26 2.50 -2.49
CA VAL A 37 0.21 3.50 -2.27
C VAL A 37 0.73 4.48 -1.24
N THR A 38 0.96 5.74 -1.67
CA THR A 38 1.43 6.83 -0.81
C THR A 38 0.28 7.78 -0.47
N GLN A 39 0.44 8.53 0.63
CA GLN A 39 -0.54 9.47 1.16
C GLN A 39 -0.91 10.59 0.17
N PHE A 40 0.04 11.04 -0.65
CA PHE A 40 -0.15 12.19 -1.54
C PHE A 40 -0.07 11.77 -3.02
N ASN A 41 -1.23 11.66 -3.65
CA ASN A 41 -1.35 11.55 -5.10
C ASN A 41 -2.34 12.62 -5.58
N HIS A 42 -1.89 13.87 -5.66
CA HIS A 42 -2.65 14.93 -6.33
C HIS A 42 -2.55 14.75 -7.85
N LEU A 43 -3.35 13.83 -8.37
CA LEU A 43 -3.58 13.76 -9.80
C LEU A 43 -4.52 14.92 -10.16
N GLN A 44 -4.00 15.89 -10.91
CA GLN A 44 -4.75 17.08 -11.36
C GLN A 44 -5.26 16.93 -12.81
N PHE A 45 -5.10 15.72 -13.39
CA PHE A 45 -5.50 15.47 -14.76
C PHE A 45 -6.95 15.00 -14.81
N ASP A 46 -7.64 15.42 -15.86
CA ASP A 46 -9.01 15.00 -16.17
C ASP A 46 -8.97 13.62 -16.86
N CYS A 47 -8.76 12.59 -16.04
CA CYS A 47 -8.71 11.19 -16.47
C CYS A 47 -9.86 10.41 -15.87
N THR A 48 -10.30 9.38 -16.57
CA THR A 48 -11.25 8.40 -16.04
C THR A 48 -10.59 7.52 -14.97
N VAL A 49 -11.39 6.92 -14.13
CA VAL A 49 -10.95 5.94 -13.13
C VAL A 49 -10.17 4.80 -13.79
N GLN A 50 -10.66 4.29 -14.92
CA GLN A 50 -10.02 3.22 -15.68
C GLN A 50 -8.63 3.62 -16.19
N GLU A 51 -8.47 4.84 -16.72
CA GLU A 51 -7.19 5.36 -17.19
C GLU A 51 -6.18 5.49 -16.03
N ILE A 52 -6.61 5.98 -14.86
CA ILE A 52 -5.76 6.03 -13.66
C ILE A 52 -5.27 4.64 -13.26
N VAL A 53 -6.16 3.65 -13.25
CA VAL A 53 -5.79 2.27 -12.88
C VAL A 53 -4.89 1.63 -13.94
N MET A 54 -5.10 1.96 -15.22
CA MET A 54 -4.26 1.50 -16.34
C MET A 54 -2.80 1.93 -16.18
N LEU A 55 -2.51 3.07 -15.56
CA LEU A 55 -1.13 3.48 -15.24
C LEU A 55 -0.38 2.42 -14.40
N GLY A 56 -1.09 1.59 -13.64
CA GLY A 56 -0.50 0.46 -12.92
C GLY A 56 0.12 -0.59 -13.86
N ARG A 57 -0.27 -0.63 -15.14
CA ARG A 57 0.31 -1.56 -16.12
C ARG A 57 1.62 -1.10 -16.74
N THR A 58 1.99 0.17 -16.56
CA THR A 58 3.21 0.78 -17.14
C THR A 58 4.49 -0.07 -16.96
N PRO A 59 4.79 -0.70 -15.79
CA PRO A 59 5.99 -1.51 -15.64
C PRO A 59 6.01 -2.77 -16.52
N HIS A 60 4.87 -3.22 -17.02
CA HIS A 60 4.73 -4.42 -17.85
C HIS A 60 4.77 -4.11 -19.34
N LEU A 61 4.52 -2.87 -19.72
CA LEU A 61 4.53 -2.43 -21.11
C LEU A 61 5.96 -2.13 -21.59
N SER A 62 6.21 -2.39 -22.88
CA SER A 62 7.41 -1.91 -23.56
C SER A 62 7.22 -0.48 -24.04
N LEU A 63 8.32 0.21 -24.35
CA LEU A 63 8.25 1.55 -24.92
C LEU A 63 7.43 1.51 -26.23
N PHE A 64 6.43 2.39 -26.35
CA PHE A 64 5.46 2.46 -27.46
C PHE A 64 4.50 1.25 -27.59
N GLN A 65 4.50 0.31 -26.65
CA GLN A 65 3.51 -0.75 -26.64
C GLN A 65 2.15 -0.18 -26.19
N LYS A 66 1.10 -0.44 -26.97
CA LYS A 66 -0.27 -0.16 -26.58
C LYS A 66 -0.78 -1.21 -25.58
N GLU A 67 -1.71 -0.81 -24.75
CA GLU A 67 -2.40 -1.69 -23.81
C GLU A 67 -3.17 -2.78 -24.59
N SER A 68 -3.10 -4.00 -24.08
CA SER A 68 -3.78 -5.16 -24.62
C SER A 68 -5.11 -5.43 -23.91
N GLU A 69 -5.98 -6.26 -24.50
CA GLU A 69 -7.19 -6.74 -23.84
C GLU A 69 -6.90 -7.42 -22.49
N LYS A 70 -5.74 -8.05 -22.36
CA LYS A 70 -5.28 -8.62 -21.08
C LYS A 70 -5.05 -7.52 -20.03
N ASP A 71 -4.49 -6.38 -20.41
CA ASP A 71 -4.26 -5.27 -19.49
C ASP A 71 -5.59 -4.66 -19.05
N TYR A 72 -6.53 -4.47 -19.97
CA TYR A 72 -7.90 -4.03 -19.64
C TYR A 72 -8.62 -5.04 -18.73
N ALA A 73 -8.46 -6.33 -18.93
CA ALA A 73 -9.03 -7.35 -18.05
C ALA A 73 -8.45 -7.27 -16.62
N LEU A 74 -7.13 -7.06 -16.48
CA LEU A 74 -6.46 -6.88 -15.20
C LEU A 74 -6.90 -5.60 -14.48
N VAL A 75 -7.09 -4.51 -15.21
CA VAL A 75 -7.63 -3.25 -14.71
C VAL A 75 -9.05 -3.43 -14.18
N ARG A 76 -9.93 -4.09 -14.95
CA ARG A 76 -11.30 -4.39 -14.51
C ARG A 76 -11.31 -5.27 -13.26
N HIS A 77 -10.44 -6.27 -13.20
CA HIS A 77 -10.29 -7.12 -12.02
C HIS A 77 -9.83 -6.32 -10.79
N ALA A 78 -8.80 -5.48 -10.93
CA ALA A 78 -8.33 -4.63 -9.84
C ALA A 78 -9.42 -3.66 -9.36
N LEU A 79 -10.22 -3.09 -10.26
CA LEU A 79 -11.35 -2.23 -9.91
C LEU A 79 -12.46 -3.00 -9.18
N SER A 80 -12.72 -4.25 -9.56
CA SER A 80 -13.70 -5.08 -8.86
C SER A 80 -13.27 -5.43 -7.44
N GLN A 81 -11.97 -5.64 -7.20
CA GLN A 81 -11.43 -5.93 -5.86
C GLN A 81 -11.62 -4.77 -4.86
N VAL A 82 -11.80 -3.57 -5.34
CA VAL A 82 -11.98 -2.36 -4.52
C VAL A 82 -13.37 -1.73 -4.64
N ASP A 83 -14.35 -2.43 -5.20
CA ASP A 83 -15.74 -1.98 -5.43
C ASP A 83 -15.84 -0.67 -6.23
N MET A 84 -15.02 -0.53 -7.28
CA MET A 84 -15.01 0.67 -8.13
C MET A 84 -15.25 0.37 -9.62
N LEU A 85 -15.62 -0.86 -9.97
CA LEU A 85 -15.79 -1.27 -11.38
C LEU A 85 -16.93 -0.53 -12.08
N ASP A 86 -18.02 -0.29 -11.40
CA ASP A 86 -19.20 0.47 -11.90
C ASP A 86 -18.90 1.94 -12.19
N LYS A 87 -17.81 2.47 -11.58
CA LYS A 87 -17.37 3.87 -11.71
C LYS A 87 -16.19 4.05 -12.67
N ARG A 88 -15.81 3.02 -13.42
CA ARG A 88 -14.58 3.02 -14.24
C ARG A 88 -14.53 4.15 -15.28
N GLU A 89 -15.69 4.56 -15.82
CA GLU A 89 -15.81 5.63 -16.82
C GLU A 89 -15.98 7.03 -16.19
N ARG A 90 -16.10 7.12 -14.85
CA ARG A 90 -16.22 8.42 -14.19
C ARG A 90 -14.87 9.13 -14.15
N THR A 91 -14.94 10.46 -14.20
CA THR A 91 -13.77 11.33 -13.97
C THR A 91 -13.25 11.15 -12.55
N TYR A 92 -11.96 10.86 -12.40
CA TYR A 92 -11.29 10.69 -11.10
C TYR A 92 -11.48 11.89 -10.17
N LEU A 93 -11.46 13.12 -10.72
CA LEU A 93 -11.64 14.35 -9.94
C LEU A 93 -13.01 14.45 -9.28
N SER A 94 -14.05 13.82 -9.85
CA SER A 94 -15.42 13.81 -9.31
C SER A 94 -15.62 12.88 -8.11
N LEU A 95 -14.64 12.07 -7.75
CA LEU A 95 -14.73 11.08 -6.70
C LEU A 95 -14.52 11.70 -5.31
N SER A 96 -15.16 11.10 -4.30
CA SER A 96 -14.87 11.37 -2.90
C SER A 96 -13.45 10.94 -2.52
N GLY A 97 -12.92 11.42 -1.38
CA GLY A 97 -11.58 11.07 -0.90
C GLY A 97 -11.39 9.56 -0.73
N GLY A 98 -12.37 8.87 -0.14
CA GLY A 98 -12.32 7.41 0.03
C GLY A 98 -12.37 6.64 -1.28
N GLU A 99 -13.17 7.09 -2.27
CA GLU A 99 -13.19 6.51 -3.62
C GLU A 99 -11.86 6.72 -4.33
N LYS A 100 -11.28 7.90 -4.24
CA LYS A 100 -9.95 8.18 -4.78
C LYS A 100 -8.90 7.24 -4.22
N GLN A 101 -8.93 6.99 -2.92
CA GLN A 101 -7.99 6.08 -2.27
C GLN A 101 -8.17 4.64 -2.76
N ARG A 102 -9.42 4.17 -2.95
CA ARG A 102 -9.71 2.85 -3.56
C ARG A 102 -9.18 2.75 -4.98
N VAL A 103 -9.32 3.81 -5.79
CA VAL A 103 -8.77 3.85 -7.16
C VAL A 103 -7.24 3.77 -7.15
N LEU A 104 -6.56 4.44 -6.22
CA LEU A 104 -5.11 4.33 -6.06
C LEU A 104 -4.67 2.93 -5.62
N LEU A 105 -5.45 2.28 -4.76
CA LEU A 105 -5.23 0.87 -4.43
C LEU A 105 -5.42 -0.02 -5.67
N ALA A 106 -6.50 0.17 -6.43
CA ALA A 106 -6.73 -0.58 -7.67
C ALA A 106 -5.58 -0.40 -8.67
N ARG A 107 -5.04 0.81 -8.81
CA ARG A 107 -3.85 1.08 -9.64
C ARG A 107 -2.64 0.25 -9.18
N ALA A 108 -2.41 0.18 -7.87
CA ALA A 108 -1.34 -0.64 -7.31
C ALA A 108 -1.58 -2.14 -7.56
N LEU A 109 -2.82 -2.62 -7.42
CA LEU A 109 -3.20 -4.01 -7.69
C LEU A 109 -3.12 -4.40 -9.17
N ALA A 110 -3.47 -3.48 -10.08
CA ALA A 110 -3.33 -3.68 -11.53
C ALA A 110 -1.87 -3.95 -11.94
N GLN A 111 -0.91 -3.51 -11.16
CA GLN A 111 0.52 -3.81 -11.33
C GLN A 111 0.85 -5.30 -11.06
N GLN A 112 -0.05 -6.07 -10.43
CA GLN A 112 0.15 -7.47 -10.00
C GLN A 112 1.41 -7.65 -9.13
N PRO A 113 1.55 -6.88 -8.04
CA PRO A 113 2.72 -6.92 -7.20
C PRO A 113 2.77 -8.20 -6.35
N SER A 114 3.97 -8.64 -5.96
CA SER A 114 4.17 -9.62 -4.89
C SER A 114 4.28 -8.97 -3.50
N LEU A 115 4.56 -7.66 -3.46
CA LEU A 115 4.62 -6.85 -2.25
C LEU A 115 3.91 -5.52 -2.47
N LEU A 116 2.92 -5.23 -1.63
CA LEU A 116 2.24 -3.94 -1.57
C LEU A 116 2.74 -3.13 -0.38
N LEU A 117 3.22 -1.93 -0.64
CA LEU A 117 3.63 -0.97 0.37
C LEU A 117 2.53 0.07 0.55
N LEU A 118 2.07 0.25 1.78
CA LEU A 118 1.06 1.24 2.15
C LEU A 118 1.68 2.26 3.10
N ASP A 119 1.83 3.49 2.64
CA ASP A 119 2.41 4.57 3.43
C ASP A 119 1.27 5.46 3.96
N GLU A 120 0.84 5.19 5.19
CA GLU A 120 -0.26 5.87 5.89
C GLU A 120 -1.58 5.87 5.09
N PRO A 121 -2.06 4.71 4.63
CA PRO A 121 -3.17 4.62 3.68
C PRO A 121 -4.52 5.08 4.26
N THR A 122 -4.62 5.20 5.58
CA THR A 122 -5.85 5.55 6.31
C THR A 122 -5.90 7.00 6.77
N ASN A 123 -4.84 7.78 6.59
CA ASN A 123 -4.80 9.17 7.03
C ASN A 123 -5.83 10.02 6.29
N HIS A 124 -6.47 10.93 7.03
CA HIS A 124 -7.50 11.86 6.53
C HIS A 124 -8.77 11.19 5.98
N LEU A 125 -8.96 9.89 6.22
CA LEU A 125 -10.20 9.19 5.90
C LEU A 125 -11.09 9.11 7.14
N ASP A 126 -12.41 9.20 6.93
CA ASP A 126 -13.38 8.85 7.95
C ASP A 126 -13.26 7.39 8.37
N ILE A 127 -13.56 7.07 9.62
CA ILE A 127 -13.36 5.74 10.21
C ILE A 127 -13.98 4.60 9.37
N LYS A 128 -15.13 4.86 8.74
CA LYS A 128 -15.77 3.88 7.85
C LYS A 128 -14.86 3.53 6.66
N TYR A 129 -14.29 4.54 6.00
CA TYR A 129 -13.40 4.34 4.85
C TYR A 129 -12.06 3.72 5.24
N GLN A 130 -11.56 4.02 6.45
CA GLN A 130 -10.37 3.36 6.99
C GLN A 130 -10.60 1.86 7.15
N LEU A 131 -11.70 1.47 7.78
CA LEU A 131 -12.07 0.07 8.01
C LEU A 131 -12.29 -0.68 6.68
N ASP A 132 -13.03 -0.08 5.74
CA ASP A 132 -13.28 -0.65 4.43
C ASP A 132 -11.98 -0.88 3.66
N MET A 133 -11.05 0.09 3.69
CA MET A 133 -9.75 0.00 3.04
C MET A 133 -8.91 -1.15 3.63
N LEU A 134 -8.84 -1.24 4.97
CA LEU A 134 -8.07 -2.28 5.64
C LEU A 134 -8.67 -3.67 5.45
N ARG A 135 -10.01 -3.79 5.36
CA ARG A 135 -10.68 -5.06 4.99
C ARG A 135 -10.26 -5.50 3.59
N ILE A 136 -10.38 -4.61 2.60
CA ILE A 136 -9.95 -4.92 1.23
C ILE A 136 -8.50 -5.41 1.23
N VAL A 137 -7.61 -4.70 1.93
CA VAL A 137 -6.18 -5.06 2.00
C VAL A 137 -5.97 -6.41 2.68
N LYS A 138 -6.71 -6.71 3.76
CA LYS A 138 -6.64 -8.00 4.48
C LYS A 138 -7.05 -9.18 3.61
N ASP A 139 -8.02 -8.97 2.73
CA ASP A 139 -8.54 -10.01 1.84
C ASP A 139 -7.65 -10.23 0.60
N LEU A 140 -6.61 -9.39 0.40
CA LEU A 140 -5.65 -9.59 -0.68
C LEU A 140 -4.71 -10.77 -0.36
N ASN A 141 -4.53 -11.66 -1.32
CA ASN A 141 -3.60 -12.78 -1.19
C ASN A 141 -2.18 -12.39 -1.66
N ILE A 142 -1.64 -11.30 -1.09
CA ILE A 142 -0.29 -10.78 -1.37
C ILE A 142 0.37 -10.32 -0.07
N ASN A 143 1.70 -10.19 -0.07
CA ASN A 143 2.39 -9.60 1.06
C ASN A 143 2.11 -8.09 1.13
N VAL A 144 1.78 -7.60 2.33
CA VAL A 144 1.53 -6.19 2.57
C VAL A 144 2.42 -5.69 3.69
N LEU A 145 3.09 -4.57 3.46
CA LEU A 145 3.80 -3.82 4.51
C LEU A 145 3.18 -2.43 4.61
N ALA A 146 2.53 -2.16 5.74
CA ALA A 146 1.82 -0.90 5.97
C ALA A 146 2.42 -0.11 7.14
N VAL A 147 2.44 1.22 7.01
CA VAL A 147 2.61 2.13 8.15
C VAL A 147 1.23 2.58 8.59
N LEU A 148 0.90 2.32 9.85
CA LEU A 148 -0.36 2.70 10.46
C LEU A 148 -0.08 3.49 11.75
N HIS A 149 -0.85 4.55 12.01
CA HIS A 149 -0.73 5.34 13.24
C HIS A 149 -1.68 4.85 14.33
N ASP A 150 -2.78 4.21 13.96
CA ASP A 150 -3.76 3.66 14.90
C ASP A 150 -3.35 2.25 15.33
N ILE A 151 -3.03 2.10 16.62
CA ILE A 151 -2.59 0.84 17.21
C ILE A 151 -3.70 -0.21 17.16
N GLN A 152 -4.97 0.20 17.36
CA GLN A 152 -6.09 -0.74 17.36
C GLN A 152 -6.30 -1.32 15.96
N LEU A 153 -6.26 -0.46 14.93
CA LEU A 153 -6.33 -0.89 13.55
C LEU A 153 -5.12 -1.77 13.17
N ALA A 154 -3.93 -1.40 13.59
CA ALA A 154 -2.74 -2.21 13.37
C ALA A 154 -2.89 -3.62 14.00
N CYS A 155 -3.35 -3.73 15.25
CA CYS A 155 -3.60 -5.01 15.90
C CYS A 155 -4.67 -5.86 15.19
N GLN A 156 -5.73 -5.22 14.72
CA GLN A 156 -6.87 -5.92 14.13
C GLN A 156 -6.57 -6.47 12.72
N TYR A 157 -5.78 -5.73 11.94
CA TYR A 157 -5.60 -6.02 10.51
C TYR A 157 -4.22 -6.59 10.14
N SER A 158 -3.24 -6.59 11.07
CA SER A 158 -1.91 -7.13 10.79
C SER A 158 -1.71 -8.53 11.38
N ASP A 159 -0.89 -9.32 10.72
CA ASP A 159 -0.47 -10.65 11.21
C ASP A 159 0.83 -10.52 12.03
N TYR A 160 1.62 -9.47 11.77
CA TYR A 160 2.88 -9.17 12.44
C TYR A 160 3.08 -7.66 12.58
N LEU A 161 3.60 -7.21 13.72
CA LEU A 161 3.82 -5.81 14.04
C LEU A 161 5.30 -5.51 14.29
N TYR A 162 5.72 -4.33 13.86
CA TYR A 162 6.96 -3.69 14.24
C TYR A 162 6.63 -2.37 14.94
N LEU A 163 6.96 -2.22 16.23
CA LEU A 163 6.81 -0.98 16.96
C LEU A 163 8.14 -0.24 16.90
N MET A 164 8.08 0.98 16.39
CA MET A 164 9.28 1.80 16.22
C MET A 164 9.35 2.92 17.26
N LYS A 165 10.55 3.17 17.78
CA LYS A 165 10.86 4.30 18.64
C LYS A 165 12.22 4.88 18.28
N GLY A 166 12.30 6.19 18.09
CA GLY A 166 13.57 6.86 17.80
C GLY A 166 14.26 6.39 16.51
N GLY A 167 13.51 5.84 15.54
CA GLY A 167 14.05 5.30 14.29
C GLY A 167 14.46 3.83 14.34
N GLU A 168 14.34 3.16 15.50
CA GLU A 168 14.70 1.77 15.70
C GLU A 168 13.46 0.90 15.96
N ILE A 169 13.57 -0.40 15.67
CA ILE A 169 12.55 -1.38 16.01
C ILE A 169 12.71 -1.71 17.50
N ALA A 170 11.79 -1.23 18.32
CA ALA A 170 11.81 -1.46 19.76
C ALA A 170 11.17 -2.80 20.15
N TYR A 171 10.05 -3.16 19.49
CA TYR A 171 9.34 -4.42 19.71
C TYR A 171 8.83 -4.96 18.37
N GLN A 172 8.70 -6.28 18.28
CA GLN A 172 8.16 -6.95 17.12
C GLN A 172 7.53 -8.28 17.49
N GLY A 173 6.55 -8.73 16.72
CA GLY A 173 5.88 -10.03 16.93
C GLY A 173 4.46 -10.03 16.40
N ALA A 174 3.74 -11.12 16.65
CA ALA A 174 2.30 -11.14 16.46
C ALA A 174 1.64 -10.07 17.37
N PRO A 175 0.44 -9.53 17.00
CA PRO A 175 -0.18 -8.44 17.77
C PRO A 175 -0.24 -8.69 19.28
N LYS A 176 -0.60 -9.90 19.71
CA LYS A 176 -0.66 -10.27 21.14
C LYS A 176 0.71 -10.29 21.85
N GLU A 177 1.77 -10.48 21.09
CA GLU A 177 3.15 -10.52 21.62
C GLU A 177 3.79 -9.14 21.60
N ALA A 178 3.57 -8.38 20.54
CA ALA A 178 4.15 -7.05 20.35
C ALA A 178 3.45 -5.98 21.19
N ILE A 179 2.13 -6.09 21.42
CA ILE A 179 1.33 -5.12 22.16
C ILE A 179 1.12 -5.61 23.57
N THR A 180 1.95 -5.10 24.48
CA THR A 180 1.89 -5.36 25.92
C THR A 180 1.84 -4.03 26.67
N HIS A 181 1.52 -4.06 27.98
CA HIS A 181 1.62 -2.88 28.83
C HIS A 181 3.01 -2.24 28.72
N ASP A 182 4.05 -3.07 28.82
CA ASP A 182 5.45 -2.62 28.81
C ASP A 182 5.85 -2.01 27.47
N SER A 183 5.46 -2.63 26.34
CA SER A 183 5.77 -2.09 25.02
C SER A 183 5.06 -0.76 24.74
N LEU A 184 3.80 -0.62 25.17
CA LEU A 184 3.04 0.62 25.03
C LEU A 184 3.58 1.73 25.93
N GLN A 185 3.94 1.41 27.16
CA GLN A 185 4.61 2.35 28.07
C GLN A 185 5.97 2.79 27.51
N ALA A 186 6.77 1.83 27.03
CA ALA A 186 8.12 2.11 26.54
C ALA A 186 8.12 2.93 25.24
N VAL A 187 7.22 2.62 24.29
CA VAL A 187 7.20 3.26 22.97
C VAL A 187 6.44 4.57 23.00
N TYR A 188 5.22 4.58 23.58
CA TYR A 188 4.28 5.70 23.50
C TYR A 188 4.15 6.48 24.81
N GLY A 189 4.70 5.99 25.95
CA GLY A 189 4.60 6.64 27.25
C GLY A 189 3.20 6.59 27.87
N ILE A 190 2.33 5.68 27.41
CA ILE A 190 0.95 5.56 27.88
C ILE A 190 0.79 4.38 28.84
N GLN A 191 0.05 4.60 29.93
CA GLN A 191 -0.42 3.51 30.78
C GLN A 191 -1.68 2.91 30.13
N SER A 192 -1.65 1.61 29.83
CA SER A 192 -2.74 0.92 29.14
C SER A 192 -3.05 -0.39 29.82
N LYS A 193 -4.30 -0.83 29.70
CA LYS A 193 -4.72 -2.18 30.01
C LYS A 193 -5.00 -2.89 28.67
N VAL A 194 -4.18 -3.90 28.39
CA VAL A 194 -4.42 -4.77 27.23
C VAL A 194 -5.46 -5.80 27.65
N ILE A 195 -6.59 -5.86 26.92
CA ILE A 195 -7.73 -6.72 27.21
C ILE A 195 -7.72 -7.88 26.21
#